data_32c75b1329de4a9ec20230f1652f15ee
#
_entry.id   32c75b1329de4a9ec20230f1652f15ee
#
_cell.length_a   1.000
_cell.length_b   1.000
_cell.length_c   1.000
_cell.angle_alpha   90.00
_cell.angle_beta   90.00
_cell.angle_gamma   90.00
#
_symmetry.space_group_name_H-M   'P 1'
#
loop_
_entity.id
_entity.type
_entity.pdbx_description
1 polymer ?
#
loop_
_entity_poly.entity_id
_entity_poly.type
_entity_poly.pdbx_seq_one_letter_code
_entity_poly.pdbx_strand_id
1 'polypeptide(L)'
;MVYKIVVFDFDETIGDFIQLKVLWESIKIILNYTDNDTDKLYNILNIFPNFFRPKIMSILKYLLKMKKEGLCKYIMIYSNNPNKVWIQQICNYINGKHEQKVFHKIICAFKSKGLIIEPHRKSNHKNKEELLECLNLPLNTQICFIDDQYYELMDTDNVYYINIKPYFYSLNNIELIDTYYKYYGKFIKIPEKIFKIELLNLMNNYNYTFKGKNLIEQNVDIAISKKVLEHIKEYFNKIKKNKTRKIKHK
;
A
#
# COMPACT_ATOMS: atom_id res chain seq x y z
N MET A 1 -19.52 22.62 -6.73
CA MET A 1 -19.56 21.13 -6.85
C MET A 1 -18.73 20.58 -5.71
N VAL A 2 -19.25 19.67 -4.91
CA VAL A 2 -18.51 19.04 -3.80
C VAL A 2 -17.74 17.83 -4.35
N TYR A 3 -16.41 17.81 -4.17
CA TYR A 3 -15.60 16.69 -4.63
C TYR A 3 -15.70 15.52 -3.66
N LYS A 4 -15.77 14.30 -4.20
CA LYS A 4 -15.59 13.05 -3.45
C LYS A 4 -14.26 12.43 -3.83
N ILE A 5 -13.44 12.12 -2.83
CA ILE A 5 -12.14 11.46 -3.02
C ILE A 5 -12.02 10.26 -2.10
N VAL A 6 -11.16 9.31 -2.48
CA VAL A 6 -10.81 8.17 -1.64
C VAL A 6 -9.30 8.21 -1.41
N VAL A 7 -8.90 8.12 -0.15
CA VAL A 7 -7.52 8.24 0.29
C VAL A 7 -7.16 7.00 1.09
N PHE A 8 -6.11 6.32 0.69
CA PHE A 8 -5.56 5.16 1.39
C PHE A 8 -4.25 5.54 2.08
N ASP A 9 -4.02 5.01 3.26
CA ASP A 9 -2.68 4.74 3.71
C ASP A 9 -2.04 3.65 2.84
N PHE A 10 -0.72 3.48 2.94
CA PHE A 10 0.02 2.54 2.09
C PHE A 10 0.42 1.27 2.83
N ASP A 11 1.30 1.42 3.83
CA ASP A 11 1.85 0.29 4.58
C ASP A 11 0.74 -0.34 5.44
N GLU A 12 0.69 -1.67 5.49
CA GLU A 12 -0.32 -2.42 6.25
C GLU A 12 -1.78 -2.14 5.86
N THR A 13 -2.02 -1.17 4.96
CA THR A 13 -3.32 -0.82 4.39
C THR A 13 -3.50 -1.35 2.97
N ILE A 14 -2.62 -1.04 2.03
CA ILE A 14 -2.60 -1.60 0.66
C ILE A 14 -1.97 -2.99 0.67
N GLY A 15 -0.96 -3.20 1.50
CA GLY A 15 -0.23 -4.45 1.65
C GLY A 15 0.88 -4.33 2.69
N ASP A 16 1.54 -5.44 2.98
CA ASP A 16 2.76 -5.47 3.79
C ASP A 16 3.96 -5.75 2.87
N PHE A 17 4.71 -4.71 2.55
CA PHE A 17 5.77 -4.79 1.54
C PHE A 17 7.18 -4.76 2.13
N ILE A 18 7.34 -4.78 3.46
CA ILE A 18 8.65 -4.64 4.09
C ILE A 18 9.60 -5.76 3.65
N GLN A 19 9.16 -7.03 3.75
CA GLN A 19 10.00 -8.17 3.37
C GLN A 19 10.27 -8.20 1.87
N LEU A 20 9.30 -7.85 1.02
CA LEU A 20 9.54 -7.76 -0.43
C LEU A 20 10.54 -6.66 -0.78
N LYS A 21 10.54 -5.56 -0.05
CA LYS A 21 11.53 -4.51 -0.22
C LYS A 21 12.92 -5.00 0.16
N VAL A 22 13.05 -5.72 1.28
CA VAL A 22 14.32 -6.34 1.70
C VAL A 22 14.81 -7.32 0.63
N LEU A 23 13.93 -8.18 0.12
CA LEU A 23 14.26 -9.10 -0.97
C LEU A 23 14.75 -8.34 -2.21
N TRP A 24 14.01 -7.31 -2.66
CA TRP A 24 14.34 -6.53 -3.84
C TRP A 24 15.68 -5.80 -3.70
N GLU A 25 15.92 -5.12 -2.57
CA GLU A 25 17.20 -4.44 -2.30
C GLU A 25 18.37 -5.43 -2.32
N SER A 26 18.19 -6.63 -1.74
CA SER A 26 19.23 -7.66 -1.72
C SER A 26 19.49 -8.24 -3.12
N ILE A 27 18.45 -8.45 -3.93
CA ILE A 27 18.58 -8.90 -5.32
C ILE A 27 19.29 -7.84 -6.17
N LYS A 28 18.99 -6.57 -5.98
CA LYS A 28 19.69 -5.47 -6.69
C LYS A 28 21.20 -5.52 -6.45
N ILE A 29 21.61 -5.76 -5.21
CA ILE A 29 23.04 -5.86 -4.85
C ILE A 29 23.69 -7.04 -5.59
N ILE A 30 23.09 -8.25 -5.52
CA ILE A 30 23.70 -9.47 -6.10
C ILE A 30 23.73 -9.44 -7.62
N LEU A 31 22.65 -8.98 -8.24
CA LEU A 31 22.47 -9.01 -9.70
C LEU A 31 22.81 -7.67 -10.38
N ASN A 32 23.30 -6.70 -9.61
CA ASN A 32 23.64 -5.36 -10.08
C ASN A 32 22.47 -4.66 -10.81
N TYR A 33 21.25 -4.82 -10.27
CA TYR A 33 20.07 -4.11 -10.75
C TYR A 33 19.96 -2.73 -10.09
N THR A 34 19.21 -1.85 -10.73
CA THR A 34 18.92 -0.49 -10.29
C THR A 34 17.43 -0.27 -10.05
N ASP A 35 17.04 0.88 -9.53
CA ASP A 35 15.62 1.24 -9.40
C ASP A 35 14.89 1.38 -10.75
N ASN A 36 15.62 1.43 -11.87
CA ASN A 36 15.05 1.46 -13.22
C ASN A 36 14.68 0.06 -13.75
N ASP A 37 15.19 -1.00 -13.13
CA ASP A 37 14.87 -2.40 -13.51
C ASP A 37 13.49 -2.82 -12.97
N THR A 38 12.48 -1.98 -13.23
CA THR A 38 11.12 -2.13 -12.69
C THR A 38 10.43 -3.40 -13.17
N ASP A 39 10.76 -3.92 -14.36
CA ASP A 39 10.26 -5.20 -14.85
C ASP A 39 10.68 -6.37 -13.94
N LYS A 40 11.90 -6.34 -13.37
CA LYS A 40 12.38 -7.34 -12.42
C LYS A 40 11.64 -7.26 -11.09
N LEU A 41 11.39 -6.05 -10.59
CA LEU A 41 10.54 -5.86 -9.42
C LEU A 41 9.10 -6.36 -9.67
N TYR A 42 8.52 -6.05 -10.83
CA TYR A 42 7.16 -6.49 -11.17
C TYR A 42 7.05 -8.02 -11.27
N ASN A 43 8.12 -8.67 -11.70
CA ASN A 43 8.21 -10.12 -11.68
C ASN A 43 8.13 -10.67 -10.24
N ILE A 44 8.83 -10.04 -9.28
CA ILE A 44 8.74 -10.40 -7.85
C ILE A 44 7.29 -10.22 -7.35
N LEU A 45 6.67 -9.07 -7.64
CA LEU A 45 5.29 -8.79 -7.21
C LEU A 45 4.27 -9.78 -7.83
N ASN A 46 4.55 -10.31 -9.02
CA ASN A 46 3.69 -11.32 -9.67
C ASN A 46 3.73 -12.67 -8.96
N ILE A 47 4.89 -13.10 -8.47
CA ILE A 47 5.04 -14.41 -7.80
C ILE A 47 4.65 -14.35 -6.32
N PHE A 48 4.57 -13.16 -5.74
CA PHE A 48 4.22 -12.96 -4.34
C PHE A 48 2.98 -12.06 -4.14
N PRO A 49 1.82 -12.43 -4.73
CA PRO A 49 0.62 -11.58 -4.68
C PRO A 49 0.04 -11.41 -3.27
N ASN A 50 0.35 -12.32 -2.33
CA ASN A 50 -0.15 -12.28 -0.97
C ASN A 50 0.47 -11.17 -0.10
N PHE A 51 1.50 -10.49 -0.57
CA PHE A 51 1.98 -9.26 0.09
C PHE A 51 1.01 -8.08 -0.10
N PHE A 52 0.16 -8.14 -1.10
CA PHE A 52 -0.98 -7.24 -1.20
C PHE A 52 -2.11 -7.69 -0.26
N ARG A 53 -2.79 -6.74 0.36
CA ARG A 53 -4.00 -7.03 1.14
C ARG A 53 -5.01 -7.78 0.26
N PRO A 54 -5.64 -8.85 0.77
CA PRO A 54 -6.66 -9.59 0.03
C PRO A 54 -7.70 -8.66 -0.58
N LYS A 55 -8.11 -8.93 -1.82
CA LYS A 55 -9.13 -8.16 -2.57
C LYS A 55 -8.81 -6.68 -2.83
N ILE A 56 -7.63 -6.16 -2.50
CA ILE A 56 -7.31 -4.74 -2.74
C ILE A 56 -7.46 -4.38 -4.23
N MET A 57 -7.02 -5.25 -5.14
CA MET A 57 -7.19 -5.02 -6.59
C MET A 57 -8.67 -4.92 -6.99
N SER A 58 -9.55 -5.71 -6.37
CA SER A 58 -11.00 -5.63 -6.61
C SER A 58 -11.61 -4.34 -6.07
N ILE A 59 -11.13 -3.86 -4.91
CA ILE A 59 -11.53 -2.57 -4.33
C ILE A 59 -11.13 -1.43 -5.28
N LEU A 60 -9.89 -1.44 -5.76
CA LEU A 60 -9.39 -0.42 -6.69
C LEU A 60 -10.14 -0.45 -8.03
N LYS A 61 -10.46 -1.65 -8.55
CA LYS A 61 -11.30 -1.80 -9.74
C LYS A 61 -12.69 -1.18 -9.55
N TYR A 62 -13.32 -1.38 -8.39
CA TYR A 62 -14.59 -0.72 -8.06
C TYR A 62 -14.44 0.81 -8.03
N LEU A 63 -13.39 1.34 -7.41
CA LEU A 63 -13.13 2.77 -7.36
C LEU A 63 -12.88 3.40 -8.72
N LEU A 64 -12.19 2.68 -9.61
CA LEU A 64 -12.02 3.11 -11.00
C LEU A 64 -13.34 3.19 -11.75
N LYS A 65 -14.29 2.27 -11.49
CA LYS A 65 -15.65 2.36 -11.99
C LYS A 65 -16.34 3.64 -11.46
N MET A 66 -16.26 3.91 -10.15
CA MET A 66 -16.83 5.14 -9.57
C MET A 66 -16.19 6.41 -10.15
N LYS A 67 -14.90 6.37 -10.47
CA LYS A 67 -14.20 7.48 -11.14
C LYS A 67 -14.73 7.69 -12.57
N LYS A 68 -14.92 6.62 -13.34
CA LYS A 68 -15.50 6.67 -14.69
C LYS A 68 -16.92 7.22 -14.69
N GLU A 69 -17.71 6.88 -13.67
CA GLU A 69 -19.08 7.37 -13.48
C GLU A 69 -19.15 8.82 -12.91
N GLY A 70 -18.01 9.47 -12.68
CA GLY A 70 -17.94 10.83 -12.14
C GLY A 70 -18.27 10.96 -10.64
N LEU A 71 -18.46 9.83 -9.94
CA LEU A 71 -18.80 9.78 -8.52
C LEU A 71 -17.57 9.90 -7.61
N CYS A 72 -16.38 9.51 -8.09
CA CYS A 72 -15.10 9.65 -7.41
C CYS A 72 -14.17 10.53 -8.25
N LYS A 73 -13.72 11.66 -7.72
CA LYS A 73 -12.83 12.55 -8.46
C LYS A 73 -11.40 12.00 -8.48
N TYR A 74 -10.88 11.59 -7.31
CA TYR A 74 -9.51 11.13 -7.15
C TYR A 74 -9.42 9.94 -6.19
N ILE A 75 -8.45 9.06 -6.47
CA ILE A 75 -7.97 8.01 -5.58
C ILE A 75 -6.52 8.36 -5.24
N MET A 76 -6.11 8.30 -3.98
CA MET A 76 -4.81 8.82 -3.53
C MET A 76 -4.16 7.95 -2.48
N ILE A 77 -2.86 8.13 -2.32
CA ILE A 77 -2.08 7.62 -1.21
C ILE A 77 -1.69 8.77 -0.27
N TYR A 78 -1.86 8.56 1.03
CA TYR A 78 -1.42 9.46 2.10
C TYR A 78 -0.71 8.64 3.18
N SER A 79 0.62 8.54 3.08
CA SER A 79 1.44 7.62 3.87
C SER A 79 2.48 8.36 4.72
N ASN A 80 2.91 7.72 5.79
CA ASN A 80 4.07 8.14 6.59
C ASN A 80 5.37 7.45 6.14
N ASN A 81 5.33 6.66 5.08
CA ASN A 81 6.52 6.07 4.49
C ASN A 81 7.34 7.14 3.76
N PRO A 82 8.64 7.32 4.09
CA PRO A 82 9.48 8.31 3.44
C PRO A 82 9.98 7.90 2.06
N ASN A 83 9.89 6.61 1.70
CA ASN A 83 10.43 6.10 0.45
C ASN A 83 9.42 6.26 -0.70
N LYS A 84 9.37 7.47 -1.27
CA LYS A 84 8.48 7.81 -2.38
C LYS A 84 8.73 6.95 -3.63
N VAL A 85 9.98 6.60 -3.90
CA VAL A 85 10.35 5.76 -5.05
C VAL A 85 9.70 4.39 -4.93
N TRP A 86 9.84 3.75 -3.75
CA TRP A 86 9.24 2.45 -3.49
C TRP A 86 7.71 2.46 -3.63
N ILE A 87 7.04 3.45 -3.02
CA ILE A 87 5.58 3.58 -3.12
C ILE A 87 5.19 3.77 -4.60
N GLN A 88 5.93 4.61 -5.34
CA GLN A 88 5.64 4.86 -6.75
C GLN A 88 5.80 3.59 -7.60
N GLN A 89 6.82 2.77 -7.36
CA GLN A 89 7.04 1.51 -8.06
C GLN A 89 5.86 0.54 -7.82
N ILE A 90 5.41 0.38 -6.59
CA ILE A 90 4.24 -0.45 -6.26
C ILE A 90 2.96 0.12 -6.89
N CYS A 91 2.75 1.43 -6.84
CA CYS A 91 1.61 2.08 -7.49
C CYS A 91 1.64 1.92 -9.02
N ASN A 92 2.82 1.97 -9.64
CA ASN A 92 2.98 1.73 -11.07
C ASN A 92 2.66 0.28 -11.45
N TYR A 93 3.08 -0.69 -10.64
CA TYR A 93 2.67 -2.08 -10.79
C TYR A 93 1.14 -2.23 -10.73
N ILE A 94 0.48 -1.61 -9.74
CA ILE A 94 -0.98 -1.60 -9.61
C ILE A 94 -1.64 -0.96 -10.86
N ASN A 95 -1.09 0.16 -11.35
CA ASN A 95 -1.55 0.82 -12.58
C ASN A 95 -1.49 -0.13 -13.79
N GLY A 96 -0.38 -0.86 -13.94
CA GLY A 96 -0.21 -1.87 -14.99
C GLY A 96 -1.25 -2.99 -14.90
N LYS A 97 -1.57 -3.49 -13.68
CA LYS A 97 -2.62 -4.50 -13.47
C LYS A 97 -4.03 -4.02 -13.83
N HIS A 98 -4.26 -2.72 -13.80
CA HIS A 98 -5.55 -2.12 -14.15
C HIS A 98 -5.55 -1.45 -15.54
N GLU A 99 -4.41 -1.46 -16.26
CA GLU A 99 -4.21 -0.82 -17.57
C GLU A 99 -4.58 0.67 -17.59
N GLN A 100 -4.53 1.32 -16.43
CA GLN A 100 -4.84 2.74 -16.26
C GLN A 100 -4.26 3.30 -14.95
N LYS A 101 -4.11 4.63 -14.90
CA LYS A 101 -3.66 5.32 -13.68
C LYS A 101 -4.73 5.25 -12.58
N VAL A 102 -4.45 4.50 -11.52
CA VAL A 102 -5.31 4.36 -10.34
C VAL A 102 -5.15 5.58 -9.43
N PHE A 103 -3.94 5.80 -8.91
CA PHE A 103 -3.68 6.85 -7.94
C PHE A 103 -3.35 8.18 -8.62
N HIS A 104 -4.07 9.24 -8.20
CA HIS A 104 -3.85 10.59 -8.74
C HIS A 104 -2.58 11.22 -8.18
N LYS A 105 -2.38 11.13 -6.87
CA LYS A 105 -1.20 11.65 -6.15
C LYS A 105 -0.78 10.70 -5.03
N ILE A 106 0.51 10.70 -4.74
CA ILE A 106 1.12 10.03 -3.59
C ILE A 106 1.69 11.13 -2.70
N ILE A 107 1.23 11.18 -1.45
CA ILE A 107 1.73 12.04 -0.40
C ILE A 107 2.47 11.16 0.60
N CYS A 108 3.75 11.44 0.81
CA CYS A 108 4.64 10.67 1.67
C CYS A 108 4.81 11.27 3.06
N ALA A 109 5.77 10.78 3.84
CA ALA A 109 6.13 11.33 5.14
C ALA A 109 6.49 12.82 5.05
N PHE A 110 6.29 13.55 6.16
CA PHE A 110 6.72 14.95 6.27
C PHE A 110 8.23 15.07 6.09
N LYS A 111 9.00 14.28 6.85
CA LYS A 111 10.47 14.32 6.88
C LYS A 111 11.08 12.93 6.82
N SER A 112 12.30 12.85 6.28
CA SER A 112 13.20 11.70 6.42
C SER A 112 14.61 12.18 6.65
N LYS A 113 15.30 11.63 7.65
CA LYS A 113 16.69 11.99 8.00
C LYS A 113 16.92 13.51 8.08
N GLY A 114 15.96 14.24 8.64
CA GLY A 114 16.01 15.70 8.79
C GLY A 114 15.56 16.52 7.56
N LEU A 115 15.43 15.91 6.39
CA LEU A 115 15.01 16.58 5.16
C LEU A 115 13.48 16.54 4.99
N ILE A 116 12.89 17.68 4.61
CA ILE A 116 11.46 17.78 4.30
C ILE A 116 11.19 17.10 2.96
N ILE A 117 10.25 16.14 2.94
CA ILE A 117 9.82 15.40 1.75
C ILE A 117 8.54 16.01 1.18
N GLU A 118 7.56 16.28 2.04
CA GLU A 118 6.27 16.89 1.66
C GLU A 118 6.12 18.28 2.32
N PRO A 119 6.38 19.37 1.59
CA PRO A 119 6.43 20.73 2.16
C PRO A 119 5.11 21.22 2.76
N HIS A 120 3.98 20.71 2.29
CA HIS A 120 2.66 21.05 2.81
C HIS A 120 2.26 20.26 4.06
N ARG A 121 3.11 19.34 4.53
CA ARG A 121 2.94 18.65 5.81
C ARG A 121 3.78 19.33 6.88
N LYS A 122 3.27 19.37 8.11
CA LYS A 122 3.96 19.95 9.28
C LYS A 122 4.51 18.85 10.20
N SER A 123 3.93 17.65 10.10
CA SER A 123 4.32 16.49 10.89
C SER A 123 3.97 15.18 10.19
N ASN A 124 4.33 14.05 10.81
CA ASN A 124 3.84 12.73 10.38
C ASN A 124 2.45 12.39 10.99
N HIS A 125 1.86 13.30 11.78
CA HIS A 125 0.51 13.15 12.25
C HIS A 125 -0.46 13.56 11.14
N LYS A 126 -1.15 12.58 10.54
CA LYS A 126 -2.05 12.83 9.42
C LYS A 126 -3.24 13.68 9.87
N ASN A 127 -3.55 14.72 9.10
CA ASN A 127 -4.71 15.56 9.31
C ASN A 127 -5.35 15.96 7.98
N LYS A 128 -6.62 16.40 8.06
CA LYS A 128 -7.43 16.72 6.89
C LYS A 128 -6.94 17.98 6.18
N GLU A 129 -6.58 19.03 6.92
CA GLU A 129 -6.20 20.32 6.34
C GLU A 129 -4.92 20.16 5.52
N GLU A 130 -3.86 19.56 6.08
CA GLU A 130 -2.61 19.29 5.34
C GLU A 130 -2.85 18.40 4.12
N LEU A 131 -3.72 17.39 4.23
CA LEU A 131 -4.11 16.57 3.08
C LEU A 131 -4.71 17.41 1.97
N LEU A 132 -5.66 18.30 2.29
CA LEU A 132 -6.32 19.16 1.32
C LEU A 132 -5.37 20.21 0.74
N GLU A 133 -4.46 20.77 1.55
CA GLU A 133 -3.39 21.67 1.08
C GLU A 133 -2.46 20.94 0.09
N CYS A 134 -1.99 19.73 0.44
CA CYS A 134 -1.19 18.91 -0.46
C CYS A 134 -1.88 18.66 -1.82
N LEU A 135 -3.19 18.68 -1.85
CA LEU A 135 -4.00 18.35 -3.02
C LEU A 135 -4.54 19.59 -3.75
N ASN A 136 -4.40 20.76 -3.16
CA ASN A 136 -5.06 22.00 -3.60
C ASN A 136 -6.57 21.81 -3.80
N LEU A 137 -7.24 21.24 -2.78
CA LEU A 137 -8.66 20.95 -2.79
C LEU A 137 -9.40 21.79 -1.75
N PRO A 138 -10.67 22.16 -2.00
CA PRO A 138 -11.45 22.97 -1.07
C PRO A 138 -11.80 22.20 0.21
N LEU A 139 -11.95 22.92 1.34
CA LEU A 139 -12.22 22.37 2.67
C LEU A 139 -13.52 21.54 2.77
N ASN A 140 -14.50 21.80 1.91
CA ASN A 140 -15.76 21.06 1.85
C ASN A 140 -15.65 19.75 1.04
N THR A 141 -14.45 19.35 0.60
CA THR A 141 -14.21 18.08 -0.06
C THR A 141 -14.62 16.91 0.85
N GLN A 142 -15.40 15.99 0.32
CA GLN A 142 -15.76 14.75 1.01
C GLN A 142 -14.66 13.71 0.81
N ILE A 143 -14.20 13.11 1.90
CA ILE A 143 -13.08 12.19 1.93
C ILE A 143 -13.54 10.84 2.48
N CYS A 144 -13.27 9.73 1.76
CA CYS A 144 -13.26 8.41 2.34
C CYS A 144 -11.79 8.08 2.66
N PHE A 145 -11.45 8.01 3.94
CA PHE A 145 -10.10 7.77 4.42
C PHE A 145 -9.97 6.37 5.00
N ILE A 146 -9.03 5.58 4.48
CA ILE A 146 -8.79 4.19 4.87
C ILE A 146 -7.37 4.08 5.42
N ASP A 147 -7.23 3.70 6.69
CA ASP A 147 -5.95 3.65 7.39
C ASP A 147 -6.01 2.59 8.51
N ASP A 148 -4.91 1.89 8.76
CA ASP A 148 -4.80 0.95 9.88
C ASP A 148 -4.47 1.65 11.21
N GLN A 149 -3.88 2.84 11.16
CA GLN A 149 -3.67 3.71 12.30
C GLN A 149 -4.85 4.66 12.49
N TYR A 150 -5.12 5.04 13.74
CA TYR A 150 -6.14 6.05 14.02
C TYR A 150 -5.50 7.44 14.19
N TYR A 151 -6.01 8.41 13.44
CA TYR A 151 -5.61 9.82 13.50
C TYR A 151 -6.81 10.69 13.84
N GLU A 152 -6.83 11.27 15.04
CA GLU A 152 -7.92 12.11 15.54
C GLU A 152 -8.23 13.29 14.60
N LEU A 153 -7.19 13.92 14.06
CA LEU A 153 -7.32 15.06 13.13
C LEU A 153 -7.85 14.68 11.73
N MET A 154 -7.99 13.37 11.45
CA MET A 154 -8.71 12.86 10.27
C MET A 154 -10.17 12.50 10.61
N ASP A 155 -10.54 12.38 11.88
CA ASP A 155 -11.90 12.03 12.34
C ASP A 155 -12.76 13.28 12.48
N THR A 156 -13.00 13.98 11.39
CA THR A 156 -13.64 15.30 11.33
C THR A 156 -14.81 15.30 10.35
N ASP A 157 -15.55 16.40 10.30
CA ASP A 157 -16.62 16.61 9.32
C ASP A 157 -16.10 16.44 7.88
N ASN A 158 -16.96 15.88 7.03
CA ASN A 158 -16.66 15.53 5.64
C ASN A 158 -15.65 14.39 5.44
N VAL A 159 -15.21 13.71 6.50
CA VAL A 159 -14.40 12.50 6.41
C VAL A 159 -15.21 11.26 6.81
N TYR A 160 -15.33 10.32 5.91
CA TYR A 160 -15.81 8.97 6.17
C TYR A 160 -14.58 8.09 6.49
N TYR A 161 -14.28 7.98 7.78
CA TYR A 161 -13.09 7.28 8.25
C TYR A 161 -13.35 5.77 8.36
N ILE A 162 -12.54 4.96 7.70
CA ILE A 162 -12.52 3.50 7.79
C ILE A 162 -11.18 3.12 8.45
N ASN A 163 -11.18 3.00 9.77
CA ASN A 163 -10.03 2.49 10.51
C ASN A 163 -10.07 0.96 10.48
N ILE A 164 -9.04 0.33 9.90
CA ILE A 164 -8.98 -1.10 9.64
C ILE A 164 -7.89 -1.75 10.49
N LYS A 165 -7.95 -3.07 10.66
CA LYS A 165 -6.85 -3.82 11.26
C LYS A 165 -5.65 -3.82 10.29
N PRO A 166 -4.42 -3.58 10.79
CA PRO A 166 -3.22 -3.67 9.97
C PRO A 166 -3.10 -5.06 9.31
N TYR A 167 -2.67 -5.06 8.05
CA TYR A 167 -2.41 -6.27 7.29
C TYR A 167 -0.95 -6.64 7.39
N PHE A 168 -0.66 -7.83 7.90
CA PHE A 168 0.68 -8.40 7.93
C PHE A 168 0.74 -9.63 7.06
N TYR A 169 1.85 -9.78 6.34
CA TYR A 169 2.16 -11.00 5.59
C TYR A 169 3.66 -11.14 5.44
N SER A 170 4.17 -12.31 5.75
CA SER A 170 5.56 -12.65 5.50
C SER A 170 5.73 -14.15 5.28
N LEU A 171 6.82 -14.52 4.64
CA LEU A 171 7.27 -15.88 4.43
C LEU A 171 8.59 -16.11 5.15
N ASN A 172 8.91 -17.35 5.46
CA ASN A 172 10.28 -17.70 5.84
C ASN A 172 11.25 -17.25 4.72
N ASN A 173 12.40 -16.66 5.08
CA ASN A 173 13.35 -16.16 4.08
C ASN A 173 13.84 -17.25 3.12
N ILE A 174 14.01 -18.46 3.61
CA ILE A 174 14.42 -19.61 2.75
C ILE A 174 13.30 -19.92 1.74
N GLU A 175 12.05 -20.02 2.18
CA GLU A 175 10.90 -20.25 1.30
C GLU A 175 10.75 -19.15 0.26
N LEU A 176 10.94 -17.88 0.67
CA LEU A 176 10.87 -16.72 -0.22
C LEU A 176 11.96 -16.80 -1.32
N ILE A 177 13.20 -17.12 -0.92
CA ILE A 177 14.35 -17.24 -1.81
C ILE A 177 14.18 -18.43 -2.77
N ASP A 178 13.76 -19.59 -2.25
CA ASP A 178 13.53 -20.79 -3.05
C ASP A 178 12.43 -20.56 -4.09
N THR A 179 11.34 -19.89 -3.69
CA THR A 179 10.26 -19.52 -4.59
C THR A 179 10.77 -18.57 -5.68
N TYR A 180 11.51 -17.52 -5.33
CA TYR A 180 12.11 -16.62 -6.32
C TYR A 180 13.03 -17.38 -7.29
N TYR A 181 13.94 -18.20 -6.79
CA TYR A 181 14.87 -18.95 -7.61
C TYR A 181 14.18 -19.95 -8.53
N LYS A 182 13.14 -20.63 -8.07
CA LYS A 182 12.31 -21.54 -8.89
C LYS A 182 11.79 -20.87 -10.16
N TYR A 183 11.36 -19.61 -10.08
CA TYR A 183 10.81 -18.89 -11.25
C TYR A 183 11.89 -18.22 -12.11
N TYR A 184 12.94 -17.69 -11.49
CA TYR A 184 13.92 -16.82 -12.18
C TYR A 184 15.34 -17.37 -12.21
N GLY A 185 15.64 -18.47 -11.54
CA GLY A 185 16.98 -19.07 -11.44
C GLY A 185 17.65 -19.33 -12.79
N LYS A 186 16.86 -19.71 -13.81
CA LYS A 186 17.38 -19.93 -15.18
C LYS A 186 18.01 -18.68 -15.84
N PHE A 187 17.69 -17.49 -15.33
CA PHE A 187 18.24 -16.23 -15.82
C PHE A 187 19.42 -15.73 -14.98
N ILE A 188 19.74 -16.42 -13.87
CA ILE A 188 20.79 -16.06 -12.93
C ILE A 188 22.05 -16.83 -13.32
N LYS A 189 23.14 -16.10 -13.59
CA LYS A 189 24.43 -16.69 -13.98
C LYS A 189 25.27 -17.19 -12.80
N ILE A 190 24.84 -16.90 -11.56
CA ILE A 190 25.50 -17.33 -10.32
C ILE A 190 25.01 -18.74 -9.98
N PRO A 191 25.90 -19.68 -9.57
CA PRO A 191 25.49 -21.00 -9.12
C PRO A 191 24.43 -20.93 -8.01
N GLU A 192 23.40 -21.77 -8.10
CA GLU A 192 22.23 -21.74 -7.20
C GLU A 192 22.58 -21.64 -5.72
N LYS A 193 23.46 -22.52 -5.26
CA LYS A 193 23.87 -22.58 -3.85
C LYS A 193 24.50 -21.25 -3.39
N ILE A 194 25.35 -20.66 -4.22
CA ILE A 194 26.04 -19.40 -3.91
C ILE A 194 25.01 -18.26 -3.86
N PHE A 195 24.18 -18.16 -4.89
CA PHE A 195 23.14 -17.12 -4.96
C PHE A 195 22.22 -17.16 -3.74
N LYS A 196 21.70 -18.34 -3.38
CA LYS A 196 20.78 -18.48 -2.23
C LYS A 196 21.44 -18.12 -0.90
N ILE A 197 22.69 -18.52 -0.69
CA ILE A 197 23.44 -18.18 0.54
C ILE A 197 23.68 -16.66 0.64
N GLU A 198 24.16 -16.04 -0.44
CA GLU A 198 24.43 -14.60 -0.46
C GLU A 198 23.13 -13.81 -0.24
N LEU A 199 22.04 -14.19 -0.91
CA LEU A 199 20.75 -13.53 -0.77
C LEU A 199 20.21 -13.65 0.66
N LEU A 200 20.31 -14.84 1.27
CA LEU A 200 19.90 -15.06 2.65
C LEU A 200 20.72 -14.20 3.63
N ASN A 201 22.03 -14.13 3.44
CA ASN A 201 22.93 -13.32 4.28
C ASN A 201 22.58 -11.83 4.19
N LEU A 202 22.35 -11.31 2.98
CA LEU A 202 21.95 -9.91 2.79
C LEU A 202 20.60 -9.64 3.44
N MET A 203 19.61 -10.50 3.27
CA MET A 203 18.29 -10.32 3.87
C MET A 203 18.34 -10.35 5.40
N ASN A 204 19.17 -11.20 5.98
CA ASN A 204 19.31 -11.30 7.44
C ASN A 204 19.94 -10.05 8.08
N ASN A 205 20.71 -9.25 7.33
CA ASN A 205 21.25 -7.96 7.81
C ASN A 205 20.15 -6.92 8.12
N TYR A 206 18.93 -7.11 7.61
CA TYR A 206 17.80 -6.20 7.84
C TYR A 206 17.01 -6.52 9.13
N ASN A 207 17.40 -7.55 9.90
CA ASN A 207 16.73 -7.95 11.16
C ASN A 207 15.20 -8.08 11.04
N TYR A 208 14.70 -8.52 9.87
CA TYR A 208 13.28 -8.72 9.66
C TYR A 208 12.81 -9.99 10.35
N THR A 209 11.79 -9.87 11.20
CA THR A 209 11.18 -11.01 11.90
C THR A 209 10.02 -11.58 11.10
N PHE A 210 10.09 -12.86 10.78
CA PHE A 210 9.00 -13.61 10.17
C PHE A 210 7.78 -13.68 11.10
N LYS A 211 6.61 -13.33 10.56
CA LYS A 211 5.31 -13.42 11.24
C LYS A 211 4.40 -14.33 10.41
N GLY A 212 4.42 -15.63 10.68
CA GLY A 212 3.51 -16.57 10.03
C GLY A 212 2.06 -16.28 10.37
N LYS A 213 1.16 -16.56 9.42
CA LYS A 213 -0.29 -16.48 9.62
C LYS A 213 -0.95 -17.84 9.45
N ASN A 214 -1.81 -18.20 10.38
CA ASN A 214 -2.67 -19.36 10.22
C ASN A 214 -3.87 -19.07 9.29
N LEU A 215 -4.60 -20.12 8.92
CA LEU A 215 -5.73 -20.02 8.00
C LEU A 215 -6.88 -19.15 8.54
N ILE A 216 -7.09 -19.14 9.86
CA ILE A 216 -8.14 -18.31 10.50
C ILE A 216 -7.80 -16.83 10.31
N GLU A 217 -6.57 -16.44 10.58
CA GLU A 217 -6.09 -15.06 10.41
C GLU A 217 -6.19 -14.60 8.94
N GLN A 218 -5.86 -15.47 8.00
CA GLN A 218 -6.02 -15.18 6.56
C GLN A 218 -7.50 -14.95 6.19
N ASN A 219 -8.42 -15.76 6.73
CA ASN A 219 -9.86 -15.58 6.52
C ASN A 219 -10.38 -14.27 7.13
N VAL A 220 -9.85 -13.86 8.29
CA VAL A 220 -10.16 -12.56 8.91
C VAL A 220 -9.74 -11.42 7.99
N ASP A 221 -8.54 -11.46 7.41
CA ASP A 221 -8.08 -10.43 6.46
C ASP A 221 -8.97 -10.32 5.22
N ILE A 222 -9.45 -11.46 4.71
CA ILE A 222 -10.42 -11.48 3.60
C ILE A 222 -11.74 -10.85 4.02
N ALA A 223 -12.24 -11.15 5.22
CA ALA A 223 -13.48 -10.60 5.75
C ALA A 223 -13.38 -9.06 5.95
N ILE A 224 -12.25 -8.59 6.50
CA ILE A 224 -11.96 -7.16 6.65
C ILE A 224 -12.00 -6.46 5.30
N SER A 225 -11.34 -7.02 4.30
CA SER A 225 -11.29 -6.42 2.95
C SER A 225 -12.67 -6.37 2.28
N LYS A 226 -13.55 -7.36 2.54
CA LYS A 226 -14.96 -7.31 2.11
C LYS A 226 -15.69 -6.16 2.80
N LYS A 227 -15.49 -5.99 4.11
CA LYS A 227 -16.10 -4.88 4.87
C LYS A 227 -15.61 -3.52 4.41
N VAL A 228 -14.33 -3.37 4.10
CA VAL A 228 -13.80 -2.13 3.48
C VAL A 228 -14.57 -1.79 2.21
N LEU A 229 -14.77 -2.76 1.30
CA LEU A 229 -15.53 -2.53 0.07
C LEU A 229 -17.00 -2.14 0.36
N GLU A 230 -17.64 -2.76 1.35
CA GLU A 230 -19.01 -2.41 1.76
C GLU A 230 -19.08 -0.95 2.25
N HIS A 231 -18.15 -0.53 3.13
CA HIS A 231 -18.07 0.85 3.60
C HIS A 231 -17.78 1.86 2.49
N ILE A 232 -16.90 1.53 1.54
CA ILE A 232 -16.66 2.38 0.37
C ILE A 232 -17.95 2.53 -0.46
N LYS A 233 -18.71 1.45 -0.67
CA LYS A 233 -20.02 1.52 -1.35
C LYS A 233 -21.02 2.40 -0.59
N GLU A 234 -21.08 2.26 0.75
CA GLU A 234 -21.92 3.12 1.58
C GLU A 234 -21.53 4.60 1.46
N TYR A 235 -20.24 4.92 1.43
CA TYR A 235 -19.75 6.28 1.23
C TYR A 235 -20.27 6.91 -0.06
N PHE A 236 -20.30 6.18 -1.16
CA PHE A 236 -20.84 6.69 -2.42
C PHE A 236 -22.37 6.76 -2.43
N ASN A 237 -23.06 5.87 -1.72
CA ASN A 237 -24.53 5.80 -1.68
C ASN A 237 -25.15 6.80 -0.71
N LYS A 238 -24.45 7.24 0.35
CA LYS A 238 -24.98 8.18 1.36
C LYS A 238 -24.81 9.62 0.92
N ILE A 239 -25.93 10.27 0.69
CA ILE A 239 -26.02 11.71 0.40
C ILE A 239 -25.92 12.56 1.68
N LYS A 240 -26.07 12.00 2.89
CA LYS A 240 -26.07 12.74 4.17
C LYS A 240 -25.51 11.94 5.35
N LYS A 241 -24.63 12.57 6.10
CA LYS A 241 -24.02 12.31 7.41
C LYS A 241 -22.67 11.60 7.37
N ASN A 242 -21.66 12.42 7.56
CA ASN A 242 -20.29 11.98 7.87
C ASN A 242 -20.28 11.33 9.27
N LYS A 243 -19.94 10.06 9.34
CA LYS A 243 -19.65 9.38 10.61
C LYS A 243 -18.44 8.46 10.38
N THR A 244 -17.44 8.62 11.23
CA THR A 244 -16.34 7.67 11.35
C THR A 244 -16.89 6.31 11.71
N ARG A 245 -16.45 5.27 11.01
CA ARG A 245 -16.81 3.90 11.30
C ARG A 245 -15.57 3.06 11.54
N LYS A 246 -15.48 2.52 12.75
CA LYS A 246 -14.46 1.55 13.13
C LYS A 246 -14.98 0.15 12.82
N ILE A 247 -14.19 -0.64 12.11
CA ILE A 247 -14.43 -2.07 11.99
C ILE A 247 -13.91 -2.70 13.28
N LYS A 248 -14.82 -2.86 14.27
CA LYS A 248 -14.50 -3.56 15.52
C LYS A 248 -14.32 -5.05 15.20
N HIS A 249 -13.20 -5.59 15.61
CA HIS A 249 -12.97 -7.02 15.65
C HIS A 249 -13.57 -7.55 16.95
N LYS A 250 -14.57 -8.40 16.84
CA LYS A 250 -14.95 -9.32 17.92
C LYS A 250 -14.15 -10.59 17.80
#